data_1104d94254b083493ab107a63c495370
#
_entry.id   1104d94254b083493ab107a63c495370
#
_cell.length_a   1.000
_cell.length_b   1.000
_cell.length_c   1.000
_cell.angle_alpha   90.00
_cell.angle_beta   90.00
_cell.angle_gamma   90.00
#
_symmetry.space_group_name_H-M   'P 1'
#
loop_
_entity.id
_entity.type
_entity.pdbx_description
1 polymer ?
#
loop_
_entity_poly.entity_id
_entity_poly.type
_entity_poly.pdbx_seq_one_letter_code
_entity_poly.pdbx_strand_id
1 'polypeptide(L)'
;YYSIGSEVQTISIIQELLNQEKHVSLPKVVDDTLVFRTIKQFDKLEKGSFGILEPKDDWPEEKSFDVILVPAIGLTKDGIRLGYGHGYYDKFLADKSVTKIALTYNKQIVKSIPVSDHDIKMDWIISESESILISE
;
A
#
# COMPACT_ATOMS: atom_id res chain seq x y z
N TYR A 1 -1.84 0.55 -3.28
CA TYR A 1 -1.51 -0.68 -4.03
C TYR A 1 -2.67 -1.10 -4.92
N TYR A 2 -2.35 -1.84 -5.94
CA TYR A 2 -3.35 -2.49 -6.79
C TYR A 2 -3.56 -3.91 -6.25
N SER A 3 -4.76 -4.19 -5.74
CA SER A 3 -5.03 -5.46 -5.05
C SER A 3 -4.93 -6.66 -5.98
N ILE A 4 -4.40 -7.76 -5.44
CA ILE A 4 -4.25 -9.03 -6.15
C ILE A 4 -4.70 -10.17 -5.25
N GLY A 5 -5.33 -11.19 -5.84
CA GLY A 5 -5.75 -12.39 -5.12
C GLY A 5 -6.68 -12.08 -3.96
N SER A 6 -6.32 -12.57 -2.78
CA SER A 6 -7.14 -12.44 -1.57
C SER A 6 -6.88 -11.15 -0.77
N GLU A 7 -6.06 -10.24 -1.28
CA GLU A 7 -5.86 -8.94 -0.63
C GLU A 7 -7.17 -8.15 -0.57
N VAL A 8 -7.28 -7.24 0.41
CA VAL A 8 -8.41 -6.30 0.46
C VAL A 8 -8.46 -5.52 -0.85
N GLN A 9 -9.60 -5.54 -1.50
CA GLN A 9 -9.77 -4.99 -2.85
C GLN A 9 -9.62 -3.48 -2.85
N THR A 10 -8.76 -2.96 -3.73
CA THR A 10 -8.51 -1.52 -3.87
C THR A 10 -9.00 -0.93 -5.19
N ILE A 11 -9.42 -1.76 -6.13
CA ILE A 11 -9.79 -1.30 -7.49
C ILE A 11 -10.92 -0.29 -7.44
N SER A 12 -11.98 -0.56 -6.66
CA SER A 12 -13.11 0.36 -6.55
C SER A 12 -12.72 1.65 -5.81
N ILE A 13 -11.81 1.57 -4.85
CA ILE A 13 -11.25 2.76 -4.16
C ILE A 13 -10.50 3.62 -5.17
N ILE A 14 -9.64 3.01 -5.97
CA ILE A 14 -8.87 3.72 -6.99
C ILE A 14 -9.81 4.43 -7.98
N GLN A 15 -10.82 3.70 -8.48
CA GLN A 15 -11.78 4.27 -9.43
C GLN A 15 -12.56 5.44 -8.82
N GLU A 16 -13.01 5.30 -7.57
CA GLU A 16 -13.74 6.36 -6.87
C GLU A 16 -12.88 7.60 -6.67
N LEU A 17 -11.63 7.43 -6.27
CA LEU A 17 -10.70 8.55 -6.10
C LEU A 17 -10.44 9.27 -7.43
N LEU A 18 -10.29 8.52 -8.51
CA LEU A 18 -10.13 9.11 -9.84
C LEU A 18 -11.39 9.86 -10.28
N ASN A 19 -12.58 9.31 -9.98
CA ASN A 19 -13.86 9.98 -10.26
C ASN A 19 -13.99 11.29 -9.50
N GLN A 20 -13.41 11.38 -8.31
CA GLN A 20 -13.37 12.60 -7.50
C GLN A 20 -12.22 13.54 -7.90
N GLU A 21 -11.54 13.24 -8.99
CA GLU A 21 -10.40 14.03 -9.49
C GLU A 21 -9.23 14.11 -8.51
N LYS A 22 -9.08 13.08 -7.66
CA LYS A 22 -7.93 12.97 -6.77
C LYS A 22 -6.71 12.44 -7.53
N HIS A 23 -5.52 12.83 -7.09
CA HIS A 23 -4.29 12.27 -7.61
C HIS A 23 -4.07 10.87 -7.01
N VAL A 24 -3.99 9.87 -7.87
CA VAL A 24 -3.75 8.48 -7.46
C VAL A 24 -2.48 7.99 -8.13
N SER A 25 -1.60 7.39 -7.35
CA SER A 25 -0.37 6.78 -7.85
C SER A 25 -0.35 5.30 -7.51
N LEU A 26 0.23 4.51 -8.38
CA LEU A 26 0.42 3.08 -8.16
C LEU A 26 1.90 2.71 -8.22
N PRO A 27 2.30 1.68 -7.48
CA PRO A 27 3.71 1.29 -7.43
C PRO A 27 4.10 0.36 -8.57
N LYS A 28 5.38 0.39 -8.88
CA LYS A 28 6.07 -0.56 -9.75
C LYS A 28 7.42 -0.86 -9.12
N VAL A 29 7.87 -2.11 -9.19
CA VAL A 29 9.21 -2.48 -8.74
C VAL A 29 10.20 -2.17 -9.86
N VAL A 30 11.18 -1.34 -9.55
CA VAL A 30 12.27 -0.97 -10.46
C VAL A 30 13.58 -1.09 -9.70
N ASP A 31 14.49 -1.94 -10.17
CA ASP A 31 15.79 -2.18 -9.53
C ASP A 31 15.67 -2.44 -8.01
N ASP A 32 14.76 -3.35 -7.67
CA ASP A 32 14.53 -3.79 -6.29
C ASP A 32 14.01 -2.68 -5.35
N THR A 33 13.39 -1.64 -5.90
CA THR A 33 12.76 -0.56 -5.15
C THR A 33 11.38 -0.26 -5.71
N LEU A 34 10.53 0.37 -4.89
CA LEU A 34 9.21 0.84 -5.35
C LEU A 34 9.34 2.24 -5.95
N VAL A 35 8.77 2.39 -7.14
CA VAL A 35 8.59 3.68 -7.80
C VAL A 35 7.09 3.85 -8.00
N PHE A 36 6.54 4.96 -7.50
CA PHE A 36 5.12 5.29 -7.68
C PHE A 36 4.95 6.29 -8.81
N ARG A 37 3.98 6.03 -9.67
CA ARG A 37 3.65 6.93 -10.79
C ARG A 37 2.19 7.29 -10.76
N THR A 38 1.89 8.55 -11.07
CA THR A 38 0.52 9.06 -11.13
C THR A 38 -0.23 8.42 -12.29
N ILE A 39 -1.41 7.87 -12.02
CA ILE A 39 -2.25 7.26 -13.04
C ILE A 39 -2.84 8.35 -13.93
N LYS A 40 -2.66 8.22 -15.23
CA LYS A 40 -3.29 9.12 -16.22
C LYS A 40 -4.61 8.58 -16.73
N GLN A 41 -4.66 7.28 -17.01
CA GLN A 41 -5.87 6.60 -17.48
C GLN A 41 -5.88 5.19 -16.90
N PHE A 42 -6.94 4.85 -16.18
CA PHE A 42 -7.05 3.55 -15.51
C PHE A 42 -6.95 2.38 -16.49
N ASP A 43 -7.59 2.51 -17.66
CA ASP A 43 -7.61 1.45 -18.67
C ASP A 43 -6.30 1.32 -19.46
N LYS A 44 -5.31 2.18 -19.20
CA LYS A 44 -4.00 2.12 -19.83
C LYS A 44 -2.92 1.51 -18.94
N LEU A 45 -3.28 0.99 -17.78
CA LEU A 45 -2.34 0.27 -16.92
C LEU A 45 -1.82 -0.97 -17.64
N GLU A 46 -0.58 -1.35 -17.36
CA GLU A 46 0.10 -2.47 -18.00
C GLU A 46 0.33 -3.61 -17.03
N LYS A 47 0.33 -4.85 -17.51
CA LYS A 47 0.67 -6.00 -16.68
C LYS A 47 2.16 -6.00 -16.38
N GLY A 48 2.49 -6.08 -15.09
CA GLY A 48 3.87 -6.17 -14.61
C GLY A 48 4.13 -7.48 -13.91
N SER A 49 5.01 -7.45 -12.91
CA SER A 49 5.40 -8.61 -12.11
C SER A 49 4.17 -9.24 -11.45
N PHE A 50 4.12 -10.57 -11.45
CA PHE A 50 3.03 -11.35 -10.83
C PHE A 50 1.63 -11.06 -11.41
N GLY A 51 1.55 -10.49 -12.62
CA GLY A 51 0.28 -10.14 -13.24
C GLY A 51 -0.40 -8.91 -12.63
N ILE A 52 0.27 -8.19 -11.77
CA ILE A 52 -0.24 -6.97 -11.16
C ILE A 52 -0.23 -5.84 -12.20
N LEU A 53 -1.32 -5.08 -12.27
CA LEU A 53 -1.36 -3.93 -13.15
C LEU A 53 -0.49 -2.79 -12.59
N GLU A 54 0.28 -2.18 -13.47
CA GLU A 54 1.27 -1.16 -13.12
C GLU A 54 1.10 0.09 -13.99
N PRO A 55 1.53 1.27 -13.50
CA PRO A 55 1.53 2.47 -14.30
C PRO A 55 2.59 2.39 -15.41
N LYS A 56 2.37 3.12 -16.49
CA LYS A 56 3.34 3.21 -17.58
C LYS A 56 4.58 3.96 -17.14
N ASP A 57 5.73 3.57 -17.71
CA ASP A 57 7.02 4.17 -17.36
C ASP A 57 7.15 5.65 -17.74
N ASP A 58 6.35 6.13 -18.69
CA ASP A 58 6.35 7.53 -19.12
C ASP A 58 5.36 8.40 -18.33
N TRP A 59 4.61 7.83 -17.41
CA TRP A 59 3.76 8.61 -16.52
C TRP A 59 4.60 9.25 -15.40
N PRO A 60 4.17 10.43 -14.88
CA PRO A 60 4.96 11.12 -13.86
C PRO A 60 5.19 10.30 -12.61
N GLU A 61 6.43 10.31 -12.14
CA GLU A 61 6.76 9.75 -10.84
C GLU A 61 6.29 10.67 -9.73
N GLU A 62 5.67 10.10 -8.69
CA GLU A 62 5.25 10.84 -7.49
C GLU A 62 6.08 10.39 -6.30
N LYS A 63 6.64 11.34 -5.57
CA LYS A 63 7.51 11.07 -4.42
C LYS A 63 6.91 11.53 -3.10
N SER A 64 5.86 12.34 -3.13
CA SER A 64 5.19 12.79 -1.91
C SER A 64 3.70 12.51 -1.98
N PHE A 65 3.14 12.06 -0.84
CA PHE A 65 1.77 11.63 -0.74
C PHE A 65 1.16 12.14 0.56
N ASP A 66 -0.14 12.37 0.56
CA ASP A 66 -0.88 12.64 1.80
C ASP A 66 -1.14 11.33 2.55
N VAL A 67 -1.49 10.28 1.81
CA VAL A 67 -1.85 8.97 2.36
C VAL A 67 -1.28 7.88 1.44
N ILE A 68 -0.80 6.81 2.04
CA ILE A 68 -0.42 5.62 1.31
C ILE A 68 -1.15 4.40 1.89
N LEU A 69 -1.77 3.61 1.02
CA LEU A 69 -2.37 2.33 1.39
C LEU A 69 -1.30 1.25 1.23
N VAL A 70 -1.07 0.50 2.29
CA VAL A 70 0.00 -0.50 2.35
C VAL A 70 -0.60 -1.90 2.41
N PRO A 71 -0.24 -2.81 1.51
CA PRO A 71 -0.73 -4.19 1.57
C PRO A 71 -0.12 -4.92 2.75
N ALA A 72 -0.86 -5.89 3.31
CA ALA A 72 -0.38 -6.68 4.44
C ALA A 72 -0.91 -8.10 4.38
N ILE A 73 -0.08 -9.06 4.78
CA ILE A 73 -0.50 -10.45 5.00
C ILE A 73 -1.09 -10.58 6.39
N GLY A 74 -0.51 -9.89 7.37
CA GLY A 74 -0.97 -9.87 8.76
C GLY A 74 -0.62 -8.56 9.43
N LEU A 75 -1.33 -8.28 10.53
CA LEU A 75 -1.18 -7.05 11.28
C LEU A 75 -1.39 -7.30 12.77
N THR A 76 -0.72 -6.51 13.60
CA THR A 76 -1.04 -6.42 15.02
C THR A 76 -1.78 -5.12 15.29
N LYS A 77 -2.53 -5.06 16.41
CA LYS A 77 -3.28 -3.84 16.77
C LYS A 77 -2.39 -2.65 17.10
N ASP A 78 -1.11 -2.87 17.33
CA ASP A 78 -0.14 -1.80 17.53
C ASP A 78 0.60 -1.38 16.25
N GLY A 79 0.14 -1.85 15.09
CA GLY A 79 0.59 -1.35 13.80
C GLY A 79 1.74 -2.09 13.15
N ILE A 80 2.13 -3.23 13.70
CA ILE A 80 3.19 -4.08 13.13
C ILE A 80 2.62 -4.84 11.93
N ARG A 81 3.30 -4.82 10.81
CA ARG A 81 2.84 -5.38 9.55
C ARG A 81 3.73 -6.54 9.10
N LEU A 82 3.10 -7.65 8.71
CA LEU A 82 3.76 -8.73 8.00
C LEU A 82 3.54 -8.53 6.50
N GLY A 83 4.61 -8.31 5.76
CA GLY A 83 4.58 -8.17 4.31
C GLY A 83 5.04 -9.45 3.62
N TYR A 84 5.32 -9.33 2.31
CA TYR A 84 5.63 -10.46 1.43
C TYR A 84 7.10 -10.88 1.45
N GLY A 85 7.93 -10.28 2.33
CA GLY A 85 9.31 -10.70 2.54
C GLY A 85 10.38 -9.92 1.77
N HIS A 86 10.00 -9.04 0.83
CA HIS A 86 10.96 -8.26 0.04
C HIS A 86 11.36 -6.93 0.70
N GLY A 87 10.55 -6.44 1.65
CA GLY A 87 10.83 -5.17 2.34
C GLY A 87 10.66 -3.93 1.47
N TYR A 88 9.96 -4.02 0.33
CA TYR A 88 9.78 -2.90 -0.58
C TYR A 88 9.11 -1.70 0.08
N TYR A 89 8.00 -1.93 0.81
CA TYR A 89 7.28 -0.85 1.47
C TYR A 89 8.05 -0.29 2.65
N ASP A 90 8.71 -1.14 3.43
CA ASP A 90 9.53 -0.68 4.55
C ASP A 90 10.67 0.22 4.07
N LYS A 91 11.34 -0.16 3.00
CA LYS A 91 12.39 0.66 2.38
C LYS A 91 11.84 1.99 1.85
N PHE A 92 10.72 1.94 1.13
CA PHE A 92 10.11 3.14 0.55
C PHE A 92 9.66 4.11 1.64
N LEU A 93 9.10 3.61 2.74
CA LEU A 93 8.51 4.41 3.81
C LEU A 93 9.52 4.92 4.83
N ALA A 94 10.74 4.38 4.84
CA ALA A 94 11.73 4.63 5.89
C ALA A 94 12.02 6.12 6.13
N ASP A 95 11.98 6.95 5.08
CA ASP A 95 12.27 8.38 5.16
C ASP A 95 11.04 9.25 4.82
N LYS A 96 9.84 8.67 4.88
CA LYS A 96 8.61 9.36 4.47
C LYS A 96 7.78 9.76 5.68
N SER A 97 7.31 11.02 5.67
CA SER A 97 6.37 11.54 6.66
C SER A 97 4.97 11.56 6.05
N VAL A 98 4.42 10.38 5.83
CA VAL A 98 3.13 10.17 5.17
C VAL A 98 2.22 9.35 6.08
N THR A 99 0.92 9.55 6.01
CA THR A 99 -0.05 8.72 6.73
C THR A 99 -0.12 7.34 6.07
N LYS A 100 0.22 6.31 6.84
CA LYS A 100 0.29 4.92 6.38
C LYS A 100 -0.92 4.16 6.89
N ILE A 101 -1.72 3.66 5.97
CA ILE A 101 -2.95 2.92 6.28
C ILE A 101 -2.83 1.50 5.73
N ALA A 102 -3.03 0.51 6.60
CA ALA A 102 -3.17 -0.87 6.17
C ALA A 102 -4.63 -1.26 6.11
N LEU A 103 -5.05 -1.81 4.98
CA LEU A 103 -6.37 -2.41 4.83
C LEU A 103 -6.25 -3.90 5.10
N THR A 104 -7.15 -4.44 5.91
CA THR A 104 -7.04 -5.83 6.36
C THR A 104 -8.42 -6.44 6.59
N TYR A 105 -8.46 -7.76 6.66
CA TYR A 105 -9.61 -8.49 7.20
C TYR A 105 -9.35 -8.77 8.69
N ASN A 106 -10.41 -8.83 9.49
CA ASN A 106 -10.28 -9.10 10.93
C ASN A 106 -9.46 -10.37 11.21
N LYS A 107 -9.62 -11.40 10.37
CA LYS A 107 -8.89 -12.66 10.51
C LYS A 107 -7.38 -12.54 10.35
N GLN A 108 -6.91 -11.45 9.76
CA GLN A 108 -5.48 -11.20 9.56
C GLN A 108 -4.85 -10.44 10.73
N ILE A 109 -5.66 -9.97 11.66
CA ILE A 109 -5.17 -9.29 12.87
C ILE A 109 -4.75 -10.34 13.87
N VAL A 110 -3.48 -10.34 14.25
CA VAL A 110 -2.87 -11.33 15.15
C VAL A 110 -2.28 -10.64 16.38
N LYS A 111 -1.94 -11.42 17.42
CA LYS A 111 -1.42 -10.86 18.67
C LYS A 111 -0.03 -10.30 18.54
N SER A 112 0.84 -10.99 17.80
CA SER A 112 2.24 -10.58 17.65
C SER A 112 2.79 -11.02 16.32
N ILE A 113 3.74 -10.24 15.83
CA ILE A 113 4.51 -10.51 14.63
C ILE A 113 5.96 -10.18 14.98
N PRO A 114 6.93 -11.05 14.62
CA PRO A 114 8.34 -10.72 14.83
C PRO A 114 8.70 -9.40 14.15
N VAL A 115 9.45 -8.54 14.85
CA VAL A 115 9.80 -7.19 14.40
C VAL A 115 11.30 -7.12 14.14
N SER A 116 11.70 -6.41 13.09
CA SER A 116 13.08 -6.02 12.86
C SER A 116 13.22 -4.49 12.99
N ASP A 117 14.47 -4.02 13.10
CA ASP A 117 14.74 -2.58 13.22
C ASP A 117 14.33 -1.79 11.97
N HIS A 118 14.14 -2.47 10.84
CA HIS A 118 13.80 -1.85 9.57
C HIS A 118 12.29 -1.79 9.30
N ASP A 119 11.49 -2.40 10.17
CA ASP A 119 10.04 -2.45 9.99
C ASP A 119 9.42 -1.09 10.32
N ILE A 120 8.47 -0.67 9.49
CA ILE A 120 7.76 0.60 9.64
C ILE A 120 6.36 0.31 10.14
N LYS A 121 5.96 0.96 11.23
CA LYS A 121 4.61 0.82 11.77
C LYS A 121 3.60 1.57 10.93
N MET A 122 2.38 1.02 10.87
CA MET A 122 1.25 1.72 10.25
C MET A 122 0.69 2.77 11.21
N ASP A 123 0.06 3.80 10.65
CA ASP A 123 -0.64 4.83 11.45
C ASP A 123 -2.09 4.43 11.69
N TRP A 124 -2.71 3.76 10.73
CA TRP A 124 -4.08 3.29 10.79
C TRP A 124 -4.19 1.86 10.30
N ILE A 125 -5.11 1.12 10.91
CA ILE A 125 -5.58 -0.17 10.41
C ILE A 125 -7.07 -0.06 10.18
N ILE A 126 -7.53 -0.43 8.98
CA ILE A 126 -8.95 -0.43 8.65
C ILE A 126 -9.34 -1.85 8.25
N SER A 127 -10.30 -2.42 8.96
CA SER A 127 -10.86 -3.73 8.66
C SER A 127 -12.34 -3.61 8.32
N GLU A 128 -12.99 -4.75 8.05
CA GLU A 128 -14.43 -4.77 7.77
C GLU A 128 -15.28 -4.33 8.96
N SER A 129 -14.75 -4.33 10.18
CA SER A 129 -15.53 -4.02 11.39
C SER A 129 -15.08 -2.75 12.11
N GLU A 130 -13.84 -2.26 11.90
CA GLU A 130 -13.33 -1.15 12.69
C GLU A 130 -12.19 -0.41 12.01
N SER A 131 -11.97 0.84 12.46
CA SER A 131 -10.82 1.65 12.09
C SER A 131 -10.02 1.90 13.36
N ILE A 132 -8.74 1.55 13.36
CA ILE A 132 -7.88 1.66 14.54
C ILE A 132 -6.79 2.68 14.25
N LEU A 133 -6.75 3.76 15.05
CA LEU A 133 -5.64 4.71 15.03
C LEU A 133 -4.54 4.18 15.95
N ILE A 134 -3.34 4.06 15.42
CA ILE A 134 -2.20 3.52 16.17
C ILE A 134 -1.58 4.64 17.00
N SER A 135 -1.47 4.41 18.30
CA SER A 135 -0.79 5.34 19.21
C SER A 135 0.71 5.11 19.19
N GLU A 136 1.45 6.15 19.25
CA GLU A 136 2.90 6.07 19.43
C GLU A 136 3.31 5.59 20.82
#